data_0a9bedec1413cff39b24cd92cc097367
#
_entry.id   0a9bedec1413cff39b24cd92cc097367
#
_cell.length_a   1.000
_cell.length_b   1.000
_cell.length_c   1.000
_cell.angle_alpha   90.00
_cell.angle_beta   90.00
_cell.angle_gamma   90.00
#
_symmetry.space_group_name_H-M   'P 1'
#
loop_
_entity.id
_entity.type
_entity.pdbx_description
1 polymer ?
#
loop_
_entity_poly.entity_id
_entity_poly.type
_entity_poly.pdbx_seq_one_letter_code
_entity_poly.pdbx_strand_id
1 'polypeptide(L)'
;MKNLIVECGISGAALARMLAESGEQLTVIDSKDHIAGNIYDYYQDGICVHKYGTHIFHTSNKAVWDFVSRFCQRYPYQHQVRGQIVPIPFNLNTFYLGVAQERRQRFVQGDLMWH
;
A
#
# COMPACT_ATOMS: atom_id res chain seq x y z
N MET A 1 -8.50 -31.42 -8.32
CA MET A 1 -9.10 -30.53 -9.38
C MET A 1 -8.01 -29.66 -9.94
N LYS A 2 -8.06 -29.22 -11.19
CA LYS A 2 -7.10 -28.22 -11.72
C LYS A 2 -7.74 -26.84 -11.62
N ASN A 3 -7.11 -25.92 -10.93
CA ASN A 3 -7.62 -24.58 -10.69
C ASN A 3 -6.76 -23.56 -11.44
N LEU A 4 -7.37 -22.56 -12.05
CA LEU A 4 -6.71 -21.43 -12.66
C LEU A 4 -7.05 -20.17 -11.84
N ILE A 5 -6.04 -19.47 -11.39
CA ILE A 5 -6.17 -18.18 -10.69
C ILE A 5 -5.63 -17.11 -11.63
N VAL A 6 -6.45 -16.11 -11.89
CA VAL A 6 -6.08 -14.95 -12.70
C VAL A 6 -5.79 -13.78 -11.76
N GLU A 7 -4.64 -13.15 -11.96
CA GLU A 7 -4.01 -12.12 -11.13
C GLU A 7 -3.35 -12.66 -9.84
N CYS A 8 -2.08 -12.29 -9.69
CA CYS A 8 -1.23 -12.65 -8.56
C CYS A 8 -1.05 -11.47 -7.56
N GLY A 9 -2.11 -10.68 -7.36
CA GLY A 9 -2.18 -9.73 -6.26
C GLY A 9 -2.36 -10.42 -4.92
N ILE A 10 -2.51 -9.66 -3.83
CA ILE A 10 -2.62 -10.23 -2.48
C ILE A 10 -3.76 -11.25 -2.34
N SER A 11 -4.91 -10.99 -2.96
CA SER A 11 -6.08 -11.89 -2.92
C SER A 11 -5.83 -13.18 -3.69
N GLY A 12 -5.31 -13.07 -4.92
CA GLY A 12 -4.98 -14.23 -5.75
C GLY A 12 -3.90 -15.10 -5.12
N ALA A 13 -2.86 -14.48 -4.57
CA ALA A 13 -1.78 -15.18 -3.87
C ALA A 13 -2.28 -15.90 -2.60
N ALA A 14 -3.14 -15.26 -1.81
CA ALA A 14 -3.74 -15.87 -0.62
C ALA A 14 -4.61 -17.07 -0.98
N LEU A 15 -5.47 -16.94 -1.99
CA LEU A 15 -6.32 -18.04 -2.48
C LEU A 15 -5.46 -19.18 -3.02
N ALA A 16 -4.44 -18.86 -3.83
CA ALA A 16 -3.51 -19.86 -4.35
C ALA A 16 -2.86 -20.66 -3.22
N ARG A 17 -2.40 -19.97 -2.18
CA ARG A 17 -1.77 -20.60 -1.04
C ARG A 17 -2.72 -21.53 -0.28
N MET A 18 -3.94 -21.09 -0.02
CA MET A 18 -4.95 -21.88 0.68
C MET A 18 -5.33 -23.15 -0.11
N LEU A 19 -5.53 -23.02 -1.43
CA LEU A 19 -5.83 -24.18 -2.29
C LEU A 19 -4.64 -25.14 -2.38
N ALA A 20 -3.43 -24.64 -2.46
CA ALA A 20 -2.22 -25.47 -2.46
C ALA A 20 -2.07 -26.26 -1.14
N GLU A 21 -2.37 -25.64 -0.01
CA GLU A 21 -2.37 -26.31 1.31
C GLU A 21 -3.46 -27.39 1.42
N SER A 22 -4.53 -27.27 0.66
CA SER A 22 -5.57 -28.31 0.54
C SER A 22 -5.20 -29.44 -0.45
N GLY A 23 -4.00 -29.40 -1.03
CA GLY A 23 -3.53 -30.41 -1.99
C GLY A 23 -4.06 -30.22 -3.40
N GLU A 24 -4.65 -29.09 -3.73
CA GLU A 24 -5.16 -28.79 -5.06
C GLU A 24 -4.02 -28.40 -6.02
N GLN A 25 -4.12 -28.84 -7.27
CA GLN A 25 -3.24 -28.37 -8.35
C GLN A 25 -3.78 -27.03 -8.88
N LEU A 26 -2.89 -26.07 -9.03
CA LEU A 26 -3.29 -24.75 -9.48
C LEU A 26 -2.22 -24.15 -10.44
N THR A 27 -2.71 -23.27 -11.28
CA THR A 27 -1.91 -22.39 -12.13
C THR A 27 -2.31 -20.95 -11.83
N VAL A 28 -1.33 -20.07 -11.64
CA VAL A 28 -1.55 -18.65 -11.45
C VAL A 28 -1.01 -17.92 -12.66
N ILE A 29 -1.80 -17.02 -13.22
CA ILE A 29 -1.40 -16.14 -14.34
C ILE A 29 -1.62 -14.69 -13.97
N ASP A 30 -0.73 -13.82 -14.43
CA ASP A 30 -0.85 -12.37 -14.26
C ASP A 30 -0.49 -11.66 -15.57
N SER A 31 -1.04 -10.50 -15.80
CA SER A 31 -0.71 -9.62 -16.92
C SER A 31 0.56 -8.79 -16.67
N LYS A 32 0.97 -8.66 -15.42
CA LYS A 32 2.18 -7.95 -15.01
C LYS A 32 3.41 -8.85 -15.14
N ASP A 33 4.55 -8.23 -15.33
CA ASP A 33 5.87 -8.88 -15.37
C ASP A 33 6.41 -9.25 -13.98
N HIS A 34 5.62 -9.04 -12.94
CA HIS A 34 5.97 -9.31 -11.54
C HIS A 34 4.76 -9.85 -10.77
N ILE A 35 5.02 -10.56 -9.69
CA ILE A 35 4.03 -11.00 -8.70
C ILE A 35 3.63 -9.86 -7.76
N ALA A 36 2.72 -10.15 -6.82
CA ALA A 36 2.27 -9.27 -5.75
C ALA A 36 1.34 -8.11 -6.18
N GLY A 37 1.08 -7.94 -7.48
CA GLY A 37 0.13 -6.93 -7.96
C GLY A 37 0.53 -5.51 -7.53
N ASN A 38 -0.39 -4.79 -6.91
CA ASN A 38 -0.15 -3.40 -6.50
C ASN A 38 0.67 -3.25 -5.20
N ILE A 39 0.90 -4.34 -4.46
CA ILE A 39 1.78 -4.32 -3.28
C ILE A 39 3.22 -4.70 -3.63
N TYR A 40 3.58 -4.67 -4.91
CA TYR A 40 4.92 -4.99 -5.36
C TYR A 40 5.92 -3.91 -5.00
N ASP A 41 6.98 -4.35 -4.33
CA ASP A 41 8.12 -3.54 -3.95
C ASP A 41 9.39 -4.09 -4.59
N TYR A 42 10.36 -3.23 -4.81
CA TYR A 42 11.68 -3.62 -5.28
C TYR A 42 12.77 -2.77 -4.62
N TYR A 43 14.00 -3.24 -4.68
CA TYR A 43 15.13 -2.48 -4.17
C TYR A 43 15.89 -1.82 -5.31
N GLN A 44 16.18 -0.53 -5.15
CA GLN A 44 17.05 0.23 -6.03
C GLN A 44 18.05 0.99 -5.17
N ASP A 45 19.35 0.76 -5.42
CA ASP A 45 20.45 1.38 -4.68
C ASP A 45 20.34 1.23 -3.15
N GLY A 46 19.82 0.08 -2.69
CA GLY A 46 19.59 -0.21 -1.27
C GLY A 46 18.33 0.40 -0.66
N ILE A 47 17.53 1.12 -1.45
CA ILE A 47 16.28 1.74 -1.04
C ILE A 47 15.10 0.86 -1.48
N CYS A 48 14.18 0.56 -0.56
CA CYS A 48 12.92 -0.12 -0.88
C CYS A 48 11.98 0.87 -1.57
N VAL A 49 11.59 0.55 -2.80
CA VAL A 49 10.71 1.39 -3.62
C VAL A 49 9.36 0.72 -3.74
N HIS A 50 8.31 1.40 -3.33
CA HIS A 50 6.92 0.98 -3.50
C HIS A 50 6.44 1.40 -4.90
N LYS A 51 6.44 0.48 -5.86
CA LYS A 51 6.14 0.78 -7.28
C LYS A 51 4.78 1.45 -7.48
N TYR A 52 3.79 1.10 -6.68
CA TYR A 52 2.41 1.57 -6.79
C TYR A 52 1.93 2.38 -5.58
N GLY A 53 2.87 2.85 -4.76
CA GLY A 53 2.60 3.56 -3.52
C GLY A 53 2.58 2.66 -2.30
N THR A 54 2.62 3.28 -1.14
CA THR A 54 2.68 2.57 0.15
C THR A 54 1.34 1.91 0.47
N HIS A 55 1.38 0.63 0.80
CA HIS A 55 0.22 -0.14 1.24
C HIS A 55 0.40 -0.54 2.70
N ILE A 56 -0.45 0.00 3.57
CA ILE A 56 -0.41 -0.29 4.99
C ILE A 56 -1.36 -1.45 5.29
N PHE A 57 -0.82 -2.53 5.86
CA PHE A 57 -1.64 -3.64 6.31
C PHE A 57 -2.31 -3.30 7.63
N HIS A 58 -3.63 -3.39 7.65
CA HIS A 58 -4.45 -3.11 8.81
C HIS A 58 -5.57 -4.15 8.90
N THR A 59 -5.72 -4.79 10.04
CA THR A 59 -6.82 -5.72 10.31
C THR A 59 -7.06 -5.87 11.81
N SER A 60 -8.33 -5.99 12.21
CA SER A 60 -8.75 -6.41 13.53
C SER A 60 -9.04 -7.92 13.61
N ASN A 61 -9.02 -8.61 12.48
CA ASN A 61 -9.29 -10.05 12.41
C ASN A 61 -8.03 -10.85 12.73
N LYS A 62 -8.07 -11.56 13.86
CA LYS A 62 -6.93 -12.37 14.33
C LYS A 62 -6.55 -13.48 13.34
N ALA A 63 -7.49 -14.12 12.69
CA ALA A 63 -7.20 -15.20 11.73
C ALA A 63 -6.46 -14.67 10.50
N VAL A 64 -6.84 -13.48 10.00
CA VAL A 64 -6.14 -12.81 8.90
C VAL A 64 -4.73 -12.39 9.35
N TRP A 65 -4.61 -11.88 10.56
CA TRP A 65 -3.34 -11.51 11.16
C TRP A 65 -2.38 -12.71 11.26
N ASP A 66 -2.86 -13.83 11.79
CA ASP A 66 -2.07 -15.06 11.95
C ASP A 66 -1.67 -15.64 10.59
N PHE A 67 -2.58 -15.64 9.62
CA PHE A 67 -2.30 -16.12 8.27
C PHE A 67 -1.17 -15.31 7.60
N VAL A 68 -1.28 -13.99 7.55
CA VAL A 68 -0.28 -13.12 6.92
C VAL A 68 1.06 -13.17 7.62
N SER A 69 1.07 -13.33 8.95
CA SER A 69 2.29 -13.44 9.77
C SER A 69 3.17 -14.65 9.45
N ARG A 70 2.62 -15.63 8.75
CA ARG A 70 3.38 -16.81 8.30
C ARG A 70 4.38 -16.48 7.18
N PHE A 71 4.16 -15.39 6.46
CA PHE A 71 4.87 -15.07 5.22
C PHE A 71 5.71 -13.81 5.27
N CYS A 72 5.45 -12.92 6.23
CA CYS A 72 6.19 -11.66 6.31
C CYS A 72 6.52 -11.27 7.74
N GLN A 73 7.67 -10.62 7.89
CA GLN A 73 7.98 -9.85 9.09
C GLN A 73 7.30 -8.48 8.95
N ARG A 74 6.73 -8.00 10.06
CA ARG A 74 6.02 -6.73 10.08
C ARG A 74 6.85 -5.67 10.75
N TYR A 75 6.84 -4.50 10.15
CA TYR A 75 7.37 -3.30 10.77
C TYR A 75 6.21 -2.57 11.48
N PRO A 76 6.31 -2.28 12.79
CA PRO A 76 5.29 -1.50 13.49
C PRO A 76 5.30 -0.07 12.96
N TYR A 77 4.26 0.29 12.25
CA TYR A 77 4.11 1.61 11.66
C TYR A 77 2.87 2.30 12.25
N GLN A 78 3.07 3.47 12.82
CA GLN A 78 1.97 4.32 13.32
C GLN A 78 1.66 5.38 12.27
N HIS A 79 0.55 5.18 11.57
CA HIS A 79 0.08 6.12 10.58
C HIS A 79 -0.48 7.37 11.24
N GLN A 80 0.06 8.54 10.89
CA GLN A 80 -0.45 9.82 11.31
C GLN A 80 -0.83 10.64 10.08
N VAL A 81 -2.11 10.96 9.98
CA VAL A 81 -2.60 11.89 8.96
C VAL A 81 -2.50 13.30 9.49
N ARG A 82 -1.73 14.15 8.82
CA ARG A 82 -1.70 15.58 9.08
C ARG A 82 -2.41 16.28 7.93
N GLY A 83 -3.49 16.97 8.23
CA GLY A 83 -4.26 17.76 7.28
C GLY A 83 -4.21 19.23 7.59
N GLN A 84 -4.29 20.07 6.57
CA GLN A 84 -4.53 21.50 6.70
C GLN A 84 -5.79 21.84 5.95
N ILE A 85 -6.70 22.58 6.60
CA ILE A 85 -7.93 23.05 5.97
C ILE A 85 -7.58 24.27 5.11
N VAL A 86 -7.84 24.17 3.83
CA VAL A 86 -7.68 25.26 2.88
C VAL A 86 -8.99 25.45 2.10
N PRO A 87 -9.35 26.69 1.70
CA PRO A 87 -10.55 26.92 0.88
C PRO A 87 -10.47 26.19 -0.47
N ILE A 88 -11.59 25.64 -0.89
CA ILE A 88 -11.75 25.03 -2.22
C ILE A 88 -12.74 25.88 -3.02
N PRO A 89 -12.46 26.19 -4.30
CA PRO A 89 -11.35 25.73 -5.12
C PRO A 89 -10.02 26.36 -4.72
N PHE A 90 -8.96 25.58 -4.93
CA PHE A 90 -7.60 26.03 -4.65
C PHE A 90 -7.20 27.14 -5.65
N ASN A 91 -6.89 28.32 -5.14
CA ASN A 91 -6.53 29.48 -5.96
C ASN A 91 -5.50 30.38 -5.22
N LEU A 92 -5.09 31.46 -5.87
CA LEU A 92 -4.11 32.39 -5.29
C LEU A 92 -4.56 32.98 -3.93
N ASN A 93 -5.85 33.19 -3.73
CA ASN A 93 -6.38 33.66 -2.46
C ASN A 93 -6.21 32.62 -1.36
N THR A 94 -6.25 31.34 -1.69
CA THR A 94 -5.91 30.25 -0.75
C THR A 94 -4.49 30.37 -0.23
N PHE A 95 -3.58 30.81 -1.11
CA PHE A 95 -2.19 31.11 -0.73
C PHE A 95 -2.06 32.33 0.19
N TYR A 96 -2.85 33.37 -0.05
CA TYR A 96 -2.71 34.63 0.67
C TYR A 96 -3.52 34.70 1.95
N LEU A 97 -4.71 34.09 2.00
CA LEU A 97 -5.70 34.31 3.04
C LEU A 97 -5.60 33.36 4.24
N GLY A 98 -4.84 32.30 4.17
CA GLY A 98 -4.94 31.32 5.25
C GLY A 98 -3.67 30.72 5.78
N VAL A 99 -2.55 30.98 5.14
CA VAL A 99 -1.34 30.22 5.46
C VAL A 99 -0.29 31.14 6.00
N ALA A 100 -0.02 31.10 7.31
CA ALA A 100 1.16 31.75 7.89
C ALA A 100 2.42 31.28 7.15
N GLN A 101 3.46 32.11 7.15
CA GLN A 101 4.64 31.89 6.29
C GLN A 101 5.30 30.52 6.52
N GLU A 102 5.34 30.01 7.76
CA GLU A 102 5.79 28.66 8.09
C GLU A 102 4.90 27.55 7.52
N ARG A 103 3.57 27.75 7.51
CA ARG A 103 2.63 26.83 6.93
C ARG A 103 2.72 26.80 5.41
N ARG A 104 3.02 27.94 4.77
CA ARG A 104 3.29 28.02 3.33
C ARG A 104 4.54 27.23 2.95
N GLN A 105 5.59 27.34 3.73
CA GLN A 105 6.82 26.58 3.49
C GLN A 105 6.57 25.07 3.59
N ARG A 106 5.85 24.62 4.59
CA ARG A 106 5.47 23.20 4.72
C ARG A 106 4.62 22.72 3.55
N PHE A 107 3.69 23.54 3.10
CA PHE A 107 2.83 23.20 1.97
C PHE A 107 3.64 23.12 0.65
N VAL A 108 4.53 24.05 0.42
CA VAL A 108 5.39 24.09 -0.78
C VAL A 108 6.47 22.99 -0.75
N GLN A 109 6.92 22.58 0.43
CA GLN A 109 7.91 21.51 0.60
C GLN A 109 7.27 20.10 0.55
N GLY A 110 5.95 20.02 0.35
CA GLY A 110 5.28 18.72 0.26
C GLY A 110 5.12 17.99 1.59
N ASP A 111 5.25 18.72 2.73
CA ASP A 111 5.01 18.17 4.07
C ASP A 111 3.54 17.79 4.34
N LEU A 112 2.69 17.82 3.32
CA LEU A 112 1.48 17.01 3.23
C LEU A 112 1.85 15.56 2.91
N MET A 113 2.83 15.06 3.58
CA MET A 113 3.11 13.64 3.53
C MET A 113 2.03 12.92 4.34
N TRP A 114 1.35 12.04 3.67
CA TRP A 114 0.60 11.00 4.30
C TRP A 114 1.62 10.11 5.04
N HIS A 115 1.71 10.28 6.32
CA HIS A 115 2.52 9.41 7.17
C HIS A 115 1.66 8.30 7.76
#